data_145a0d3fe1267f0577f3ef9c56b02fa7
#
_entry.id   145a0d3fe1267f0577f3ef9c56b02fa7
#
_cell.length_a   1.000
_cell.length_b   1.000
_cell.length_c   1.000
_cell.angle_alpha   90.00
_cell.angle_beta   90.00
_cell.angle_gamma   90.00
#
_symmetry.space_group_name_H-M   'P 1'
#
loop_
_entity.id
_entity.type
_entity.pdbx_description
1 polymer ?
#
loop_
_entity_poly.entity_id
_entity_poly.type
_entity_poly.pdbx_seq_one_letter_code
_entity_poly.pdbx_strand_id
1 'polypeptide(L)'
;MNLPQVHEPSVPDPANLPASNEGGLSVLGVGNDADAVAMWLRARGSRSENTARTYARCSDRLLQWCRERGMTLAEMSVADAQEHLDTLRNPDSRWLIPRDADGKLLKPLYKSQTLKQPMTDKGVAFARTVLGQLFHYLLTAGYVRRNVFFLTEIPPAIEDDLADKVLSQPARKYLWDWLGAQQADEQRKKPLEAARDRWICALLYYTGIRTQEAIAGGMADFVRDSEGWQLRVTGKGSKVRRVTVTEALARELLRFREAMGVRGWPPPTDPMPLIPHVRNTKGPRLPVSDRMLRKIVSSLCKAAARDCDDLHIAAELEHTSPHWFRHTSATHRQEAGARLETTQQELGHVNPKTTLRYAKIAARARREDAERFASAAATYRQEKED
;
A
#
# COMPACT_ATOMS: atom_id res chain seq x y z
N MET A 1 -3.66 -2.76 -1.94
CA MET A 1 -3.78 -1.73 -0.88
C MET A 1 -4.47 -2.39 0.30
N ASN A 2 -3.70 -2.78 1.35
CA ASN A 2 -4.32 -3.35 2.54
C ASN A 2 -5.05 -2.24 3.25
N LEU A 3 -6.38 -2.37 3.32
CA LEU A 3 -7.18 -1.56 4.23
C LEU A 3 -6.60 -1.77 5.64
N PRO A 4 -6.39 -0.71 6.43
CA PRO A 4 -6.06 -0.90 7.83
C PRO A 4 -7.15 -1.80 8.41
N GLN A 5 -6.75 -2.91 9.05
CA GLN A 5 -7.70 -3.71 9.80
C GLN A 5 -8.23 -2.84 10.92
N VAL A 6 -9.45 -2.40 10.73
CA VAL A 6 -10.23 -1.80 11.78
C VAL A 6 -10.64 -2.96 12.67
N HIS A 7 -10.09 -3.03 13.89
CA HIS A 7 -10.74 -3.79 14.95
C HIS A 7 -12.17 -3.26 15.01
N GLU A 8 -13.14 -4.11 14.73
CA GLU A 8 -14.52 -3.80 15.05
C GLU A 8 -14.53 -3.53 16.57
N PRO A 9 -14.88 -2.31 16.98
CA PRO A 9 -15.10 -2.07 18.39
C PRO A 9 -16.24 -3.00 18.80
N SER A 10 -16.06 -3.74 19.91
CA SER A 10 -17.16 -4.45 20.54
C SER A 10 -18.34 -3.50 20.63
N VAL A 11 -19.48 -3.89 20.05
CA VAL A 11 -20.71 -3.11 20.11
C VAL A 11 -21.03 -2.94 21.59
N PRO A 12 -21.11 -1.73 22.15
CA PRO A 12 -21.55 -1.55 23.51
C PRO A 12 -22.95 -2.14 23.66
N ASP A 13 -23.17 -2.84 24.77
CA ASP A 13 -24.49 -3.34 25.11
C ASP A 13 -25.49 -2.16 25.07
N PRO A 14 -26.60 -2.25 24.32
CA PRO A 14 -27.62 -1.22 24.25
C PRO A 14 -28.18 -0.80 25.62
N ALA A 15 -28.12 -1.69 26.61
CA ALA A 15 -28.54 -1.42 27.98
C ALA A 15 -27.65 -0.44 28.76
N ASN A 16 -26.41 -0.22 28.28
CA ASN A 16 -25.44 0.69 28.91
C ASN A 16 -25.28 2.03 28.19
N LEU A 17 -26.14 2.35 27.22
CA LEU A 17 -26.20 3.68 26.64
C LEU A 17 -26.84 4.65 27.64
N PRO A 18 -26.25 5.82 27.93
CA PRO A 18 -26.90 6.81 28.76
C PRO A 18 -28.25 7.19 28.14
N ALA A 19 -29.29 7.22 28.97
CA ALA A 19 -30.63 7.60 28.56
C ALA A 19 -30.57 8.92 27.78
N SER A 20 -31.28 8.98 26.63
CA SER A 20 -31.35 10.16 25.78
C SER A 20 -31.71 11.40 26.61
N ASN A 21 -30.74 12.27 26.83
CA ASN A 21 -31.00 13.58 27.40
C ASN A 21 -31.74 14.41 26.35
N GLU A 22 -33.05 14.58 26.52
CA GLU A 22 -33.81 15.61 25.85
C GLU A 22 -33.22 16.97 26.27
N GLY A 23 -32.47 17.60 25.33
CA GLY A 23 -31.82 18.91 25.57
C GLY A 23 -30.37 18.90 26.06
N GLY A 24 -29.69 17.73 26.13
CA GLY A 24 -28.29 17.64 26.54
C GLY A 24 -27.32 18.12 25.48
N LEU A 25 -26.52 19.11 25.79
CA LEU A 25 -25.36 19.54 25.04
C LEU A 25 -24.44 18.33 24.83
N SER A 26 -24.04 18.05 23.59
CA SER A 26 -23.01 17.07 23.27
C SER A 26 -21.78 17.33 24.15
N VAL A 27 -21.16 16.26 24.68
CA VAL A 27 -19.91 16.38 25.46
C VAL A 27 -18.76 17.00 24.65
N LEU A 28 -18.93 17.17 23.35
CA LEU A 28 -17.95 17.85 22.50
C LEU A 28 -17.93 19.38 22.69
N GLY A 29 -19.00 19.99 23.23
CA GLY A 29 -19.07 21.44 23.42
C GLY A 29 -18.95 22.25 22.11
N VAL A 30 -19.38 21.67 20.96
CA VAL A 30 -19.27 22.30 19.64
C VAL A 30 -20.66 22.56 19.05
N GLY A 31 -20.79 23.67 18.31
CA GLY A 31 -22.06 24.14 17.76
C GLY A 31 -22.33 23.73 16.29
N ASN A 32 -21.40 23.05 15.63
CA ASN A 32 -21.57 22.69 14.23
C ASN A 32 -20.84 21.41 13.84
N ASP A 33 -21.24 20.81 12.71
CA ASP A 33 -20.70 19.55 12.19
C ASP A 33 -19.21 19.62 11.85
N ALA A 34 -18.73 20.76 11.35
CA ALA A 34 -17.32 20.89 10.94
C ALA A 34 -16.39 20.80 12.17
N ASP A 35 -16.78 21.43 13.28
CA ASP A 35 -16.02 21.38 14.54
C ASP A 35 -16.08 19.99 15.17
N ALA A 36 -17.25 19.32 15.12
CA ALA A 36 -17.41 17.95 15.61
C ALA A 36 -16.52 16.96 14.84
N VAL A 37 -16.46 17.07 13.50
CA VAL A 37 -15.57 16.29 12.64
C VAL A 37 -14.11 16.64 12.91
N ALA A 38 -13.76 17.91 13.10
CA ALA A 38 -12.39 18.33 13.40
C ALA A 38 -11.88 17.74 14.74
N MET A 39 -12.74 17.63 15.76
CA MET A 39 -12.41 16.97 17.02
C MET A 39 -12.14 15.48 16.83
N TRP A 40 -12.99 14.78 16.07
CA TRP A 40 -12.76 13.39 15.72
C TRP A 40 -11.45 13.18 14.94
N LEU A 41 -11.16 14.02 13.97
CA LEU A 41 -9.92 13.95 13.20
C LEU A 41 -8.69 14.17 14.08
N ARG A 42 -8.75 15.09 15.05
CA ARG A 42 -7.66 15.28 16.03
C ARG A 42 -7.47 14.05 16.92
N ALA A 43 -8.55 13.45 17.41
CA ALA A 43 -8.49 12.25 18.23
C ALA A 43 -7.94 11.03 17.48
N ARG A 44 -8.21 10.90 16.18
CA ARG A 44 -7.79 9.76 15.34
C ARG A 44 -6.50 10.01 14.56
N GLY A 45 -6.20 11.26 14.21
CA GLY A 45 -5.07 11.65 13.35
C GLY A 45 -3.69 11.55 14.01
N SER A 46 -3.62 11.47 15.33
CA SER A 46 -2.36 11.38 16.08
C SER A 46 -1.51 10.14 15.76
N ARG A 47 -2.08 9.11 15.11
CA ARG A 47 -1.41 7.84 14.84
C ARG A 47 -0.73 7.75 13.47
N SER A 48 -1.16 8.52 12.46
CA SER A 48 -0.60 8.49 11.09
C SER A 48 -1.14 9.62 10.24
N GLU A 49 -0.26 10.45 9.68
CA GLU A 49 -0.61 11.57 8.79
C GLU A 49 -1.42 11.12 7.55
N ASN A 50 -1.06 9.99 6.95
CA ASN A 50 -1.79 9.44 5.80
C ASN A 50 -3.21 9.00 6.16
N THR A 51 -3.38 8.41 7.35
CA THR A 51 -4.71 8.06 7.87
C THR A 51 -5.53 9.32 8.11
N ALA A 52 -4.95 10.33 8.76
CA ALA A 52 -5.60 11.62 8.99
C ALA A 52 -6.07 12.27 7.68
N ARG A 53 -5.20 12.36 6.68
CA ARG A 53 -5.56 12.92 5.36
C ARG A 53 -6.68 12.14 4.67
N THR A 54 -6.67 10.82 4.79
CA THR A 54 -7.70 9.99 4.15
C THR A 54 -9.04 10.13 4.86
N TYR A 55 -9.02 10.16 6.19
CA TYR A 55 -10.22 10.37 7.00
C TYR A 55 -10.81 11.76 6.76
N ALA A 56 -9.96 12.80 6.74
CA ALA A 56 -10.39 14.15 6.41
C ALA A 56 -11.09 14.21 5.04
N ARG A 57 -10.52 13.59 4.00
CA ARG A 57 -11.16 13.57 2.67
C ARG A 57 -12.53 12.91 2.66
N CYS A 58 -12.73 11.81 3.41
CA CYS A 58 -14.04 11.16 3.50
C CYS A 58 -15.04 12.07 4.22
N SER A 59 -14.62 12.68 5.33
CA SER A 59 -15.46 13.56 6.13
C SER A 59 -15.81 14.86 5.40
N ASP A 60 -14.83 15.48 4.73
CA ASP A 60 -15.03 16.71 3.95
C ASP A 60 -16.05 16.50 2.84
N ARG A 61 -16.02 15.35 2.16
CA ARG A 61 -17.01 14.99 1.14
C ARG A 61 -18.40 14.85 1.73
N LEU A 62 -18.52 14.18 2.87
CA LEU A 62 -19.80 14.06 3.55
C LEU A 62 -20.35 15.43 3.98
N LEU A 63 -19.51 16.26 4.63
CA LEU A 63 -19.92 17.62 5.04
C LEU A 63 -20.33 18.48 3.85
N GLN A 64 -19.65 18.37 2.71
CA GLN A 64 -20.02 19.08 1.49
C GLN A 64 -21.35 18.57 0.93
N TRP A 65 -21.55 17.24 0.91
CA TRP A 65 -22.78 16.60 0.47
C TRP A 65 -23.99 17.02 1.34
N CYS A 66 -23.85 17.03 2.67
CA CYS A 66 -24.86 17.50 3.61
C CYS A 66 -25.16 18.99 3.38
N ARG A 67 -24.12 19.82 3.21
CA ARG A 67 -24.29 21.27 2.98
C ARG A 67 -25.08 21.56 1.71
N GLU A 68 -24.85 20.82 0.63
CA GLU A 68 -25.61 20.99 -0.64
C GLU A 68 -27.10 20.63 -0.51
N ARG A 69 -27.45 19.84 0.52
CA ARG A 69 -28.84 19.45 0.84
C ARG A 69 -29.47 20.24 1.97
N GLY A 70 -28.71 21.18 2.55
CA GLY A 70 -29.19 21.99 3.67
C GLY A 70 -29.46 21.18 4.93
N MET A 71 -28.77 20.05 5.15
CA MET A 71 -28.94 19.16 6.30
C MET A 71 -27.68 19.04 7.15
N THR A 72 -27.88 18.67 8.40
CA THR A 72 -26.80 18.38 9.37
C THR A 72 -26.53 16.87 9.47
N LEU A 73 -25.38 16.48 10.07
CA LEU A 73 -25.08 15.08 10.35
C LEU A 73 -26.08 14.43 11.31
N ALA A 74 -26.68 15.22 12.21
CA ALA A 74 -27.70 14.74 13.17
C ALA A 74 -29.05 14.41 12.52
N GLU A 75 -29.37 15.06 11.41
CA GLU A 75 -30.60 14.86 10.64
C GLU A 75 -30.52 13.70 9.66
N MET A 76 -29.31 13.22 9.34
CA MET A 76 -29.13 12.16 8.35
C MET A 76 -29.90 10.89 8.70
N SER A 77 -30.63 10.39 7.72
CA SER A 77 -31.26 9.06 7.71
C SER A 77 -30.33 8.01 7.09
N VAL A 78 -30.72 6.73 7.19
CA VAL A 78 -30.02 5.63 6.48
C VAL A 78 -30.10 5.79 4.98
N ALA A 79 -31.24 6.31 4.46
CA ALA A 79 -31.42 6.59 3.04
C ALA A 79 -30.43 7.66 2.54
N ASP A 80 -30.23 8.74 3.32
CA ASP A 80 -29.26 9.80 3.00
C ASP A 80 -27.82 9.24 3.00
N ALA A 81 -27.48 8.40 3.98
CA ALA A 81 -26.18 7.76 4.03
C ALA A 81 -25.94 6.85 2.82
N GLN A 82 -26.95 6.09 2.39
CA GLN A 82 -26.90 5.26 1.20
C GLN A 82 -26.73 6.12 -0.06
N GLU A 83 -27.52 7.17 -0.22
CA GLU A 83 -27.45 8.10 -1.35
C GLU A 83 -26.07 8.78 -1.44
N HIS A 84 -25.48 9.15 -0.29
CA HIS A 84 -24.09 9.67 -0.27
C HIS A 84 -23.10 8.65 -0.82
N LEU A 85 -23.18 7.37 -0.40
CA LEU A 85 -22.30 6.32 -0.89
C LEU A 85 -22.50 6.06 -2.40
N ASP A 86 -23.74 6.12 -2.87
CA ASP A 86 -24.08 5.96 -4.30
C ASP A 86 -23.57 7.15 -5.12
N THR A 87 -23.60 8.37 -4.57
CA THR A 87 -22.95 9.55 -5.17
C THR A 87 -21.44 9.37 -5.32
N LEU A 88 -20.77 8.71 -4.38
CA LEU A 88 -19.34 8.42 -4.52
C LEU A 88 -19.04 7.39 -5.62
N ARG A 89 -19.98 6.45 -5.85
CA ARG A 89 -19.87 5.43 -6.90
C ARG A 89 -20.19 6.01 -8.27
N ASN A 90 -21.25 6.80 -8.38
CA ASN A 90 -21.76 7.40 -9.60
C ASN A 90 -21.86 8.94 -9.43
N PRO A 91 -20.71 9.63 -9.36
CA PRO A 91 -20.73 11.07 -9.09
C PRO A 91 -21.19 11.88 -10.31
N ASP A 92 -22.00 12.89 -10.07
CA ASP A 92 -22.24 13.96 -11.03
C ASP A 92 -20.93 14.68 -11.41
N SER A 93 -20.93 15.38 -12.53
CA SER A 93 -19.79 16.18 -12.99
C SER A 93 -19.33 17.23 -11.97
N ARG A 94 -20.24 17.75 -11.14
CA ARG A 94 -19.93 18.70 -10.06
C ARG A 94 -19.05 18.10 -8.93
N TRP A 95 -18.96 16.76 -8.81
CA TRP A 95 -18.09 16.07 -7.86
C TRP A 95 -16.75 15.66 -8.46
N LEU A 96 -16.67 15.65 -9.80
CA LEU A 96 -15.47 15.26 -10.52
C LEU A 96 -14.56 16.46 -10.78
N ILE A 97 -13.27 16.28 -10.57
CA ILE A 97 -12.25 17.23 -10.98
C ILE A 97 -12.19 17.23 -12.51
N PRO A 98 -12.37 18.39 -13.17
CA PRO A 98 -12.39 18.47 -14.62
C PRO A 98 -11.04 18.03 -15.22
N ARG A 99 -11.09 17.59 -16.47
CA ARG A 99 -9.91 17.20 -17.25
C ARG A 99 -9.83 18.03 -18.53
N ASP A 100 -8.60 18.24 -19.02
CA ASP A 100 -8.38 18.80 -20.35
C ASP A 100 -8.60 17.75 -21.46
N ALA A 101 -8.41 18.16 -22.71
CA ALA A 101 -8.55 17.30 -23.88
C ALA A 101 -7.59 16.08 -23.86
N ASP A 102 -6.45 16.20 -23.20
CA ASP A 102 -5.47 15.13 -23.04
C ASP A 102 -5.72 14.26 -21.79
N GLY A 103 -6.86 14.45 -21.12
CA GLY A 103 -7.24 13.70 -19.92
C GLY A 103 -6.51 14.10 -18.64
N LYS A 104 -5.71 15.17 -18.64
CA LYS A 104 -5.00 15.66 -17.47
C LYS A 104 -5.94 16.43 -16.54
N LEU A 105 -5.81 16.19 -15.24
CA LEU A 105 -6.61 16.86 -14.22
C LEU A 105 -6.33 18.35 -14.17
N LEU A 106 -7.38 19.15 -14.27
CA LEU A 106 -7.36 20.60 -14.10
C LEU A 106 -7.52 20.98 -12.60
N LYS A 107 -7.45 22.27 -12.31
CA LYS A 107 -7.80 22.75 -10.96
C LYS A 107 -9.32 22.62 -10.76
N PRO A 108 -9.76 22.17 -9.55
CA PRO A 108 -11.19 22.18 -9.22
C PRO A 108 -11.76 23.60 -9.34
N LEU A 109 -12.91 23.72 -9.98
CA LEU A 109 -13.69 24.97 -10.09
C LEU A 109 -14.55 25.19 -8.85
N TYR A 110 -14.99 24.11 -8.22
CA TYR A 110 -15.87 24.10 -7.05
C TYR A 110 -15.27 23.25 -5.92
N LYS A 111 -15.64 23.57 -4.67
CA LYS A 111 -15.20 22.81 -3.47
C LYS A 111 -15.72 21.36 -3.48
N SER A 112 -16.84 21.09 -4.15
CA SER A 112 -17.39 19.75 -4.34
C SER A 112 -16.53 18.86 -5.25
N GLN A 113 -15.75 19.42 -6.16
CA GLN A 113 -14.89 18.68 -7.09
C GLN A 113 -13.70 18.03 -6.37
N THR A 114 -13.97 16.96 -5.67
CA THR A 114 -12.97 16.25 -4.84
C THR A 114 -12.60 14.88 -5.37
N LEU A 115 -13.35 14.36 -6.36
CA LEU A 115 -13.13 13.05 -6.96
C LEU A 115 -12.37 13.19 -8.28
N LYS A 116 -11.33 12.41 -8.46
CA LYS A 116 -10.59 12.31 -9.72
C LYS A 116 -11.31 11.44 -10.74
N GLN A 117 -12.09 10.50 -10.27
CA GLN A 117 -12.91 9.55 -11.01
C GLN A 117 -13.94 8.94 -10.05
N PRO A 118 -14.98 8.26 -10.56
CA PRO A 118 -15.88 7.45 -9.76
C PRO A 118 -15.09 6.51 -8.82
N MET A 119 -15.62 6.32 -7.61
CA MET A 119 -14.99 5.40 -6.67
C MET A 119 -15.36 3.95 -7.01
N THR A 120 -14.40 3.06 -6.91
CA THR A 120 -14.66 1.61 -6.98
C THR A 120 -15.46 1.15 -5.76
N ASP A 121 -16.14 -0.01 -5.85
CA ASP A 121 -16.86 -0.60 -4.70
C ASP A 121 -15.97 -0.73 -3.47
N LYS A 122 -14.72 -1.14 -3.64
CA LYS A 122 -13.72 -1.17 -2.57
C LYS A 122 -13.45 0.20 -1.95
N GLY A 123 -13.43 1.24 -2.78
CA GLY A 123 -13.29 2.63 -2.33
C GLY A 123 -14.50 3.10 -1.54
N VAL A 124 -15.71 2.77 -2.00
CA VAL A 124 -16.98 3.07 -1.32
C VAL A 124 -17.09 2.31 0.00
N ALA A 125 -16.75 1.02 0.03
CA ALA A 125 -16.71 0.22 1.24
C ALA A 125 -15.74 0.80 2.28
N PHE A 126 -14.59 1.29 1.84
CA PHE A 126 -13.65 2.00 2.70
C PHE A 126 -14.23 3.32 3.24
N ALA A 127 -14.87 4.13 2.38
CA ALA A 127 -15.51 5.37 2.81
C ALA A 127 -16.62 5.11 3.85
N ARG A 128 -17.47 4.09 3.62
CA ARG A 128 -18.46 3.64 4.61
C ARG A 128 -17.82 3.29 5.96
N THR A 129 -16.73 2.53 5.94
CA THR A 129 -16.03 2.14 7.17
C THR A 129 -15.52 3.37 7.93
N VAL A 130 -14.92 4.34 7.22
CA VAL A 130 -14.43 5.58 7.82
C VAL A 130 -15.57 6.42 8.39
N LEU A 131 -16.65 6.58 7.64
CA LEU A 131 -17.82 7.36 8.06
C LEU A 131 -18.59 6.66 9.19
N GLY A 132 -18.66 5.34 9.17
CA GLY A 132 -19.18 4.54 10.29
C GLY A 132 -18.40 4.77 11.58
N GLN A 133 -17.05 4.91 11.52
CA GLN A 133 -16.24 5.26 12.69
C GLN A 133 -16.47 6.71 13.14
N LEU A 134 -16.64 7.63 12.21
CA LEU A 134 -17.00 9.01 12.56
C LEU A 134 -18.34 9.02 13.31
N PHE A 135 -19.38 8.39 12.76
CA PHE A 135 -20.70 8.35 13.38
C PHE A 135 -20.73 7.59 14.70
N HIS A 136 -19.89 6.56 14.85
CA HIS A 136 -19.73 5.92 16.15
C HIS A 136 -19.13 6.87 17.21
N TYR A 137 -18.13 7.65 16.84
CA TYR A 137 -17.57 8.67 17.73
C TYR A 137 -18.60 9.75 18.08
N LEU A 138 -19.33 10.26 17.09
CA LEU A 138 -20.37 11.29 17.28
C LEU A 138 -21.53 10.76 18.13
N LEU A 139 -21.94 9.50 17.94
CA LEU A 139 -22.96 8.83 18.75
C LEU A 139 -22.49 8.69 20.20
N THR A 140 -21.26 8.21 20.43
CA THR A 140 -20.68 8.07 21.78
C THR A 140 -20.57 9.44 22.48
N ALA A 141 -20.35 10.50 21.72
CA ALA A 141 -20.29 11.87 22.23
C ALA A 141 -21.65 12.54 22.40
N GLY A 142 -22.76 11.87 22.08
CA GLY A 142 -24.11 12.44 22.16
C GLY A 142 -24.41 13.50 21.10
N TYR A 143 -23.61 13.60 20.04
CA TYR A 143 -23.80 14.58 18.97
C TYR A 143 -24.84 14.14 17.93
N VAL A 144 -24.87 12.83 17.62
CA VAL A 144 -25.91 12.20 16.78
C VAL A 144 -26.63 11.11 17.57
N ARG A 145 -27.85 10.80 17.19
CA ARG A 145 -28.70 9.81 17.90
C ARG A 145 -28.47 8.37 17.42
N ARG A 146 -27.89 8.18 16.23
CA ARG A 146 -27.71 6.85 15.61
C ARG A 146 -26.52 6.84 14.65
N ASN A 147 -25.98 5.65 14.39
CA ASN A 147 -24.97 5.44 13.37
C ASN A 147 -25.63 4.93 12.09
N VAL A 148 -25.96 5.82 11.19
CA VAL A 148 -26.67 5.51 9.94
C VAL A 148 -25.84 4.69 8.97
N PHE A 149 -24.51 4.79 9.00
CA PHE A 149 -23.62 4.08 8.09
C PHE A 149 -23.50 2.57 8.38
N PHE A 150 -23.83 2.09 9.59
CA PHE A 150 -23.84 0.66 9.86
C PHE A 150 -24.99 -0.10 9.19
N LEU A 151 -26.05 0.61 8.86
CA LEU A 151 -27.25 0.04 8.24
C LEU A 151 -27.28 0.20 6.70
N THR A 152 -26.24 0.84 6.11
CA THR A 152 -26.14 0.96 4.66
C THR A 152 -25.66 -0.36 4.04
N GLU A 153 -26.17 -0.65 2.86
CA GLU A 153 -25.77 -1.80 2.06
C GLU A 153 -24.61 -1.44 1.14
N ILE A 154 -23.64 -2.32 1.08
CA ILE A 154 -22.55 -2.23 0.10
C ILE A 154 -22.41 -3.60 -0.54
N PRO A 155 -22.33 -3.67 -1.87
CA PRO A 155 -21.98 -4.90 -2.54
C PRO A 155 -20.67 -5.45 -1.97
N PRO A 156 -20.54 -6.76 -1.78
CA PRO A 156 -19.30 -7.36 -1.35
C PRO A 156 -18.18 -6.93 -2.30
N ALA A 157 -17.12 -6.35 -1.75
CA ALA A 157 -15.96 -5.99 -2.56
C ALA A 157 -15.41 -7.28 -3.15
N ILE A 158 -15.28 -7.33 -4.49
CA ILE A 158 -14.58 -8.41 -5.17
C ILE A 158 -13.16 -8.41 -4.59
N GLU A 159 -12.78 -9.51 -3.95
CA GLU A 159 -11.42 -9.64 -3.44
C GLU A 159 -10.46 -9.57 -4.63
N ASP A 160 -9.56 -8.58 -4.61
CA ASP A 160 -8.45 -8.54 -5.56
C ASP A 160 -7.70 -9.85 -5.48
N ASP A 161 -7.53 -10.56 -6.57
CA ASP A 161 -6.63 -11.70 -6.59
C ASP A 161 -5.20 -11.17 -6.44
N LEU A 162 -4.58 -11.51 -5.30
CA LEU A 162 -3.19 -11.13 -5.05
C LEU A 162 -2.23 -11.86 -6.01
N ALA A 163 -2.66 -12.96 -6.62
CA ALA A 163 -1.88 -13.67 -7.61
C ALA A 163 -1.54 -12.76 -8.79
N ASP A 164 -2.48 -11.87 -9.19
CA ASP A 164 -2.26 -10.89 -10.26
C ASP A 164 -1.25 -9.78 -9.92
N LYS A 165 -0.76 -9.72 -8.67
CA LYS A 165 0.16 -8.67 -8.19
C LYS A 165 1.52 -9.24 -7.75
N VAL A 166 1.91 -10.33 -8.36
CA VAL A 166 3.19 -11.01 -8.14
C VAL A 166 3.93 -11.10 -9.46
N LEU A 167 5.20 -10.72 -9.47
CA LEU A 167 6.07 -11.01 -10.61
C LEU A 167 6.36 -12.50 -10.66
N SER A 168 6.16 -13.12 -11.80
CA SER A 168 6.60 -14.49 -12.04
C SER A 168 8.13 -14.62 -11.96
N GLN A 169 8.64 -15.83 -11.77
CA GLN A 169 10.10 -16.07 -11.78
C GLN A 169 10.75 -15.65 -13.11
N PRO A 170 10.14 -15.91 -14.32
CA PRO A 170 10.64 -15.37 -15.57
C PRO A 170 10.68 -13.84 -15.62
N ALA A 171 9.59 -13.17 -15.21
CA ALA A 171 9.52 -11.71 -15.21
C ALA A 171 10.54 -11.08 -14.23
N ARG A 172 10.72 -11.69 -13.06
CA ARG A 172 11.76 -11.28 -12.13
C ARG A 172 13.15 -11.45 -12.76
N LYS A 173 13.44 -12.62 -13.35
CA LYS A 173 14.75 -12.87 -13.98
C LYS A 173 15.03 -11.84 -15.08
N TYR A 174 14.07 -11.62 -15.97
CA TYR A 174 14.17 -10.63 -17.04
C TYR A 174 14.48 -9.23 -16.48
N LEU A 175 13.74 -8.80 -15.46
CA LEU A 175 13.97 -7.48 -14.84
C LEU A 175 15.39 -7.35 -14.29
N TRP A 176 15.95 -8.39 -13.66
CA TRP A 176 17.32 -8.36 -13.14
C TRP A 176 18.36 -8.30 -14.25
N ASP A 177 18.18 -9.05 -15.32
CA ASP A 177 19.05 -9.06 -16.50
C ASP A 177 19.00 -7.67 -17.19
N TRP A 178 17.80 -7.14 -17.38
CA TRP A 178 17.60 -5.79 -17.94
C TRP A 178 18.25 -4.69 -17.09
N LEU A 179 18.11 -4.73 -15.77
CA LEU A 179 18.78 -3.82 -14.85
C LEU A 179 20.30 -3.92 -14.92
N GLY A 180 20.84 -5.12 -15.15
CA GLY A 180 22.26 -5.33 -15.40
C GLY A 180 22.74 -4.66 -16.67
N ALA A 181 22.00 -4.81 -17.77
CA ALA A 181 22.28 -4.16 -19.05
C ALA A 181 22.23 -2.63 -18.97
N GLN A 182 21.27 -2.06 -18.20
CA GLN A 182 21.20 -0.60 -17.98
C GLN A 182 22.41 -0.04 -17.23
N GLN A 183 23.05 -0.80 -16.38
CA GLN A 183 24.27 -0.39 -15.70
C GLN A 183 25.51 -0.40 -16.61
N ALA A 184 25.50 -1.28 -17.62
CA ALA A 184 26.60 -1.39 -18.57
C ALA A 184 26.52 -0.35 -19.70
N ASP A 185 25.37 0.27 -19.92
CA ASP A 185 25.12 1.24 -20.99
C ASP A 185 25.02 2.67 -20.42
N GLU A 186 26.13 3.39 -20.40
CA GLU A 186 26.22 4.77 -19.93
C GLU A 186 25.43 5.77 -20.77
N GLN A 187 25.11 5.44 -22.03
CA GLN A 187 24.33 6.31 -22.92
C GLN A 187 22.84 6.27 -22.56
N ARG A 188 22.34 5.16 -22.07
CA ARG A 188 20.93 5.01 -21.70
C ARG A 188 20.59 5.67 -20.36
N LYS A 189 21.49 5.62 -19.38
CA LYS A 189 21.24 6.16 -18.04
C LYS A 189 22.54 6.52 -17.33
N LYS A 190 22.49 7.61 -16.53
CA LYS A 190 23.62 7.95 -15.66
C LYS A 190 23.97 6.77 -14.73
N PRO A 191 25.24 6.36 -14.64
CA PRO A 191 25.64 5.16 -13.90
C PRO A 191 25.11 5.09 -12.47
N LEU A 192 25.14 6.22 -11.77
CA LEU A 192 24.66 6.30 -10.38
C LEU A 192 23.13 6.14 -10.26
N GLU A 193 22.35 6.63 -11.24
CA GLU A 193 20.91 6.43 -11.26
C GLU A 193 20.57 4.97 -11.57
N ALA A 194 21.31 4.34 -12.48
CA ALA A 194 21.14 2.92 -12.79
C ALA A 194 21.48 2.04 -11.57
N ALA A 195 22.57 2.34 -10.87
CA ALA A 195 22.97 1.63 -9.64
C ALA A 195 21.91 1.78 -8.52
N ARG A 196 21.39 3.01 -8.31
CA ARG A 196 20.31 3.25 -7.34
C ARG A 196 19.06 2.46 -7.68
N ASP A 197 18.66 2.44 -8.95
CA ASP A 197 17.42 1.80 -9.37
C ASP A 197 17.50 0.28 -9.21
N ARG A 198 18.63 -0.31 -9.52
CA ARG A 198 18.91 -1.72 -9.24
C ARG A 198 18.90 -2.00 -7.72
N TRP A 199 19.52 -1.15 -6.92
CA TRP A 199 19.49 -1.23 -5.46
C TRP A 199 18.07 -1.17 -4.90
N ILE A 200 17.22 -0.25 -5.39
CA ILE A 200 15.82 -0.15 -4.97
C ILE A 200 15.09 -1.47 -5.21
N CYS A 201 15.21 -2.05 -6.40
CA CYS A 201 14.58 -3.32 -6.73
C CYS A 201 15.08 -4.46 -5.83
N ALA A 202 16.39 -4.54 -5.61
CA ALA A 202 17.01 -5.53 -4.75
C ALA A 202 16.55 -5.39 -3.29
N LEU A 203 16.61 -4.18 -2.74
CA LEU A 203 16.14 -3.89 -1.39
C LEU A 203 14.69 -4.32 -1.19
N LEU A 204 13.79 -3.87 -2.07
CA LEU A 204 12.36 -4.18 -1.96
C LEU A 204 12.08 -5.68 -2.13
N TYR A 205 12.76 -6.35 -3.05
CA TYR A 205 12.56 -7.78 -3.31
C TYR A 205 13.13 -8.67 -2.21
N TYR A 206 14.40 -8.51 -1.86
CA TYR A 206 15.04 -9.41 -0.90
C TYR A 206 14.56 -9.21 0.53
N THR A 207 14.15 -7.99 0.90
CA THR A 207 13.66 -7.70 2.25
C THR A 207 12.14 -7.74 2.38
N GLY A 208 11.41 -7.47 1.31
CA GLY A 208 9.96 -7.31 1.35
C GLY A 208 9.46 -6.16 2.24
N ILE A 209 10.30 -5.19 2.60
CA ILE A 209 9.93 -4.06 3.47
C ILE A 209 8.90 -3.15 2.80
N ARG A 210 8.12 -2.42 3.63
CA ARG A 210 7.14 -1.46 3.12
C ARG A 210 7.82 -0.21 2.57
N THR A 211 7.19 0.44 1.60
CA THR A 211 7.69 1.69 0.99
C THR A 211 8.11 2.72 2.05
N GLN A 212 7.28 2.94 3.07
CA GLN A 212 7.59 3.89 4.14
C GLN A 212 8.78 3.46 5.01
N GLU A 213 8.92 2.16 5.25
CA GLU A 213 10.05 1.59 5.98
C GLU A 213 11.35 1.78 5.19
N ALA A 214 11.30 1.56 3.86
CA ALA A 214 12.45 1.76 2.98
C ALA A 214 12.90 3.23 2.90
N ILE A 215 11.97 4.18 2.95
CA ILE A 215 12.25 5.63 2.90
C ILE A 215 12.79 6.13 4.24
N ALA A 216 12.22 5.65 5.34
CA ALA A 216 12.59 6.09 6.68
C ALA A 216 13.89 5.47 7.19
N GLY A 217 14.32 4.34 6.62
CA GLY A 217 15.53 3.64 7.04
C GLY A 217 16.82 4.29 6.54
N GLY A 218 17.91 4.03 7.24
CA GLY A 218 19.26 4.50 6.93
C GLY A 218 20.26 3.37 6.75
N MET A 219 21.43 3.68 6.20
CA MET A 219 22.53 2.72 6.08
C MET A 219 23.04 2.26 7.45
N ALA A 220 22.96 3.09 8.48
CA ALA A 220 23.26 2.73 9.87
C ALA A 220 22.33 1.65 10.46
N ASP A 221 21.24 1.31 9.77
CA ASP A 221 20.32 0.25 10.18
C ASP A 221 20.81 -1.16 9.79
N PHE A 222 21.86 -1.27 8.99
CA PHE A 222 22.57 -2.53 8.81
C PHE A 222 23.41 -2.83 10.05
N VAL A 223 23.05 -3.88 10.75
CA VAL A 223 23.71 -4.32 11.99
C VAL A 223 24.20 -5.74 11.84
N ARG A 224 25.30 -6.07 12.52
CA ARG A 224 25.86 -7.43 12.53
C ARG A 224 25.74 -8.01 13.93
N ASP A 225 25.31 -9.26 13.99
CA ASP A 225 25.29 -10.07 15.21
C ASP A 225 25.99 -11.43 14.97
N SER A 226 25.81 -12.38 15.90
CA SER A 226 26.39 -13.72 15.83
C SER A 226 25.88 -14.54 14.63
N GLU A 227 24.70 -14.24 14.13
CA GLU A 227 24.04 -14.93 13.00
C GLU A 227 24.35 -14.28 11.65
N GLY A 228 24.98 -13.11 11.65
CA GLY A 228 25.35 -12.39 10.42
C GLY A 228 24.79 -10.98 10.33
N TRP A 229 24.68 -10.49 9.10
CA TRP A 229 24.15 -9.15 8.84
C TRP A 229 22.63 -9.14 8.80
N GLN A 230 22.04 -8.14 9.44
CA GLN A 230 20.61 -7.89 9.50
C GLN A 230 20.31 -6.43 9.22
N LEU A 231 19.15 -6.17 8.62
CA LEU A 231 18.60 -4.84 8.46
C LEU A 231 17.53 -4.59 9.54
N ARG A 232 17.77 -3.62 10.42
CA ARG A 232 16.81 -3.15 11.41
C ARG A 232 15.76 -2.30 10.75
N VAL A 233 14.48 -2.67 10.88
CA VAL A 233 13.36 -2.00 10.23
C VAL A 233 12.36 -1.55 11.27
N THR A 234 12.08 -0.25 11.31
CA THR A 234 11.05 0.33 12.19
C THR A 234 9.72 0.40 11.44
N GLY A 235 8.75 -0.37 11.90
CA GLY A 235 7.42 -0.46 11.31
C GLY A 235 6.37 0.43 11.99
N LYS A 236 5.09 0.20 11.66
CA LYS A 236 3.96 0.93 12.24
C LYS A 236 3.94 0.79 13.77
N GLY A 237 3.76 1.92 14.46
CA GLY A 237 3.74 1.96 15.93
C GLY A 237 5.13 1.79 16.56
N SER A 238 6.20 2.20 15.84
CA SER A 238 7.60 2.13 16.30
C SER A 238 8.09 0.72 16.65
N LYS A 239 7.39 -0.31 16.17
CA LYS A 239 7.82 -1.70 16.36
C LYS A 239 9.03 -1.97 15.48
N VAL A 240 10.13 -2.38 16.11
CA VAL A 240 11.36 -2.74 15.42
C VAL A 240 11.39 -4.24 15.13
N ARG A 241 11.77 -4.61 13.91
CA ARG A 241 12.10 -5.97 13.54
C ARG A 241 13.43 -6.02 12.81
N ARG A 242 13.99 -7.20 12.72
CA ARG A 242 15.21 -7.47 11.97
C ARG A 242 14.88 -8.30 10.75
N VAL A 243 15.46 -7.95 9.62
CA VAL A 243 15.33 -8.67 8.34
C VAL A 243 16.70 -9.20 7.97
N THR A 244 16.78 -10.49 7.71
CA THR A 244 18.04 -11.15 7.35
C THR A 244 18.61 -10.58 6.05
N VAL A 245 19.91 -10.21 6.08
CA VAL A 245 20.64 -9.76 4.90
C VAL A 245 21.27 -10.97 4.25
N THR A 246 20.65 -11.46 3.19
CA THR A 246 21.18 -12.57 2.39
C THR A 246 22.43 -12.13 1.63
N GLU A 247 23.27 -13.09 1.20
CA GLU A 247 24.45 -12.79 0.36
C GLU A 247 24.08 -12.05 -0.93
N ALA A 248 22.94 -12.37 -1.52
CA ALA A 248 22.45 -11.70 -2.71
C ALA A 248 22.14 -10.21 -2.44
N LEU A 249 21.48 -9.90 -1.32
CA LEU A 249 21.24 -8.52 -0.91
C LEU A 249 22.54 -7.79 -0.56
N ALA A 250 23.47 -8.49 0.13
CA ALA A 250 24.76 -7.93 0.48
C ALA A 250 25.57 -7.52 -0.76
N ARG A 251 25.61 -8.36 -1.78
CA ARG A 251 26.26 -8.03 -3.06
C ARG A 251 25.69 -6.79 -3.71
N GLU A 252 24.37 -6.64 -3.73
CA GLU A 252 23.70 -5.46 -4.31
C GLU A 252 23.93 -4.20 -3.46
N LEU A 253 23.96 -4.32 -2.13
CA LEU A 253 24.30 -3.23 -1.22
C LEU A 253 25.73 -2.72 -1.50
N LEU A 254 26.71 -3.61 -1.52
CA LEU A 254 28.11 -3.25 -1.71
C LEU A 254 28.35 -2.64 -3.09
N ARG A 255 27.72 -3.19 -4.14
CA ARG A 255 27.75 -2.62 -5.50
C ARG A 255 27.19 -1.20 -5.53
N PHE A 256 26.05 -0.98 -4.88
CA PHE A 256 25.45 0.35 -4.81
C PHE A 256 26.34 1.32 -4.04
N ARG A 257 26.89 0.92 -2.91
CA ARG A 257 27.80 1.76 -2.12
C ARG A 257 29.08 2.11 -2.90
N GLU A 258 29.64 1.19 -3.64
CA GLU A 258 30.78 1.44 -4.51
C GLU A 258 30.45 2.47 -5.61
N ALA A 259 29.29 2.35 -6.25
CA ALA A 259 28.80 3.36 -7.20
C ALA A 259 28.60 4.75 -6.55
N MET A 260 28.32 4.79 -5.24
CA MET A 260 28.25 6.02 -4.45
C MET A 260 29.63 6.56 -4.03
N GLY A 261 30.72 5.89 -4.39
CA GLY A 261 32.08 6.22 -3.98
C GLY A 261 32.45 5.81 -2.57
N VAL A 262 31.65 4.92 -1.94
CA VAL A 262 31.84 4.45 -0.56
C VAL A 262 32.07 2.94 -0.58
N ARG A 263 33.20 2.48 -0.02
CA ARG A 263 33.53 1.05 -0.01
C ARG A 263 33.11 0.37 1.30
N GLY A 264 32.79 -0.90 1.20
CA GLY A 264 32.54 -1.79 2.34
C GLY A 264 31.16 -1.62 2.97
N TRP A 265 30.98 -2.31 4.07
CA TRP A 265 29.74 -2.27 4.84
C TRP A 265 29.49 -0.92 5.50
N PRO A 266 28.22 -0.52 5.68
CA PRO A 266 27.88 0.72 6.37
C PRO A 266 28.34 0.66 7.84
N PRO A 267 29.04 1.69 8.33
CA PRO A 267 29.30 1.82 9.78
C PRO A 267 28.01 2.19 10.52
N PRO A 268 27.94 1.94 11.84
CA PRO A 268 26.77 2.30 12.66
C PRO A 268 26.42 3.79 12.64
N THR A 269 27.35 4.64 12.22
CA THR A 269 27.20 6.10 12.14
C THR A 269 26.98 6.60 10.71
N ASP A 270 26.72 5.71 9.75
CA ASP A 270 26.54 6.09 8.34
C ASP A 270 25.26 6.97 8.20
N PRO A 271 25.39 8.25 7.82
CA PRO A 271 24.24 9.15 7.74
C PRO A 271 23.40 8.95 6.48
N MET A 272 23.82 8.06 5.58
CA MET A 272 23.16 7.88 4.28
C MET A 272 21.82 7.16 4.44
N PRO A 273 20.73 7.66 3.82
CA PRO A 273 19.47 6.94 3.73
C PRO A 273 19.61 5.61 2.98
N LEU A 274 18.74 4.64 3.24
CA LEU A 274 18.67 3.40 2.44
C LEU A 274 18.47 3.70 0.95
N ILE A 275 17.66 4.70 0.64
CA ILE A 275 17.38 5.14 -0.73
C ILE A 275 17.61 6.66 -0.84
N PRO A 276 18.85 7.08 -1.17
CA PRO A 276 19.19 8.49 -1.27
C PRO A 276 18.77 9.10 -2.60
N HIS A 277 18.57 10.41 -2.60
CA HIS A 277 18.61 11.20 -3.82
C HIS A 277 20.01 11.17 -4.43
N VAL A 278 20.11 10.85 -5.73
CA VAL A 278 21.40 10.75 -6.44
C VAL A 278 21.68 11.91 -7.38
N ARG A 279 20.67 12.75 -7.68
CA ARG A 279 20.84 13.91 -8.58
C ARG A 279 21.45 15.13 -7.90
N ASN A 280 21.21 15.30 -6.61
CA ASN A 280 21.79 16.39 -5.84
C ASN A 280 23.02 15.89 -5.08
N THR A 281 24.19 16.34 -5.49
CA THR A 281 25.48 15.92 -4.94
C THR A 281 26.06 16.91 -3.93
N LYS A 282 25.44 18.06 -3.75
CA LYS A 282 25.89 19.08 -2.78
C LYS A 282 25.19 18.85 -1.43
N GLY A 283 25.98 18.68 -0.38
CA GLY A 283 25.48 18.51 0.99
C GLY A 283 25.05 17.08 1.35
N PRO A 284 24.40 16.88 2.51
CA PRO A 284 23.93 15.58 2.99
C PRO A 284 22.92 14.97 2.04
N ARG A 285 22.99 13.68 1.82
CA ARG A 285 22.04 12.95 0.99
C ARG A 285 20.71 12.82 1.71
N LEU A 286 19.65 13.33 1.11
CA LEU A 286 18.29 13.19 1.63
C LEU A 286 17.61 11.91 1.09
N PRO A 287 16.67 11.31 1.84
CA PRO A 287 15.89 10.18 1.36
C PRO A 287 14.94 10.63 0.24
N VAL A 288 14.66 9.72 -0.68
CA VAL A 288 13.59 9.94 -1.67
C VAL A 288 12.22 10.00 -1.00
N SER A 289 11.29 10.79 -1.55
CA SER A 289 9.90 10.80 -1.09
C SER A 289 9.15 9.55 -1.55
N ASP A 290 8.03 9.20 -0.89
CA ASP A 290 7.14 8.10 -1.29
C ASP A 290 6.67 8.24 -2.75
N ARG A 291 6.28 9.45 -3.14
CA ARG A 291 5.89 9.74 -4.52
C ARG A 291 7.04 9.49 -5.51
N MET A 292 8.25 9.89 -5.14
CA MET A 292 9.42 9.70 -5.99
C MET A 292 9.79 8.22 -6.11
N LEU A 293 9.80 7.47 -5.01
CA LEU A 293 10.07 6.03 -5.04
C LEU A 293 9.08 5.27 -5.92
N ARG A 294 7.78 5.56 -5.77
CA ARG A 294 6.74 4.97 -6.64
C ARG A 294 6.97 5.33 -8.11
N LYS A 295 7.31 6.58 -8.40
CA LYS A 295 7.60 7.03 -9.77
C LYS A 295 8.83 6.32 -10.34
N ILE A 296 9.91 6.19 -9.57
CA ILE A 296 11.13 5.49 -10.01
C ILE A 296 10.79 4.05 -10.38
N VAL A 297 10.17 3.29 -9.47
CA VAL A 297 9.84 1.88 -9.70
C VAL A 297 8.88 1.72 -10.87
N SER A 298 7.79 2.50 -10.93
CA SER A 298 6.84 2.41 -12.05
C SER A 298 7.48 2.77 -13.40
N SER A 299 8.26 3.85 -13.45
CA SER A 299 8.93 4.25 -14.70
C SER A 299 9.97 3.24 -15.17
N LEU A 300 10.69 2.64 -14.23
CA LEU A 300 11.68 1.61 -14.49
C LEU A 300 11.03 0.34 -15.05
N CYS A 301 10.00 -0.18 -14.37
CA CYS A 301 9.31 -1.39 -14.80
C CYS A 301 8.60 -1.21 -16.14
N LYS A 302 8.02 -0.03 -16.39
CA LYS A 302 7.46 0.31 -17.72
C LYS A 302 8.52 0.42 -18.81
N ALA A 303 9.72 0.88 -18.49
CA ALA A 303 10.81 0.88 -19.45
C ALA A 303 11.25 -0.55 -19.77
N ALA A 304 11.40 -1.40 -18.76
CA ALA A 304 11.71 -2.81 -18.95
C ALA A 304 10.61 -3.55 -19.75
N ALA A 305 9.34 -3.22 -19.51
CA ALA A 305 8.20 -3.78 -20.26
C ALA A 305 8.26 -3.42 -21.76
N ARG A 306 8.63 -2.18 -22.10
CA ARG A 306 8.77 -1.74 -23.50
C ARG A 306 9.91 -2.42 -24.25
N ASP A 307 10.98 -2.78 -23.52
CA ASP A 307 12.15 -3.45 -24.09
C ASP A 307 11.99 -4.99 -24.08
N CYS A 308 10.83 -5.53 -23.65
CA CYS A 308 10.57 -6.95 -23.51
C CYS A 308 9.77 -7.49 -24.69
N ASP A 309 10.28 -8.51 -25.36
CA ASP A 309 9.59 -9.18 -26.49
C ASP A 309 8.48 -10.13 -26.01
N ASP A 310 8.56 -10.64 -24.79
CA ASP A 310 7.54 -11.51 -24.19
C ASP A 310 6.37 -10.67 -23.64
N LEU A 311 5.22 -10.79 -24.29
CA LEU A 311 4.02 -10.02 -23.95
C LEU A 311 3.48 -10.30 -22.54
N HIS A 312 3.66 -11.52 -22.02
CA HIS A 312 3.23 -11.87 -20.67
C HIS A 312 4.12 -11.21 -19.62
N ILE A 313 5.43 -11.29 -19.82
CA ILE A 313 6.41 -10.61 -18.96
C ILE A 313 6.21 -9.09 -19.03
N ALA A 314 6.02 -8.55 -20.22
CA ALA A 314 5.77 -7.12 -20.41
C ALA A 314 4.52 -6.65 -19.66
N ALA A 315 3.41 -7.40 -19.72
CA ALA A 315 2.17 -7.09 -19.01
C ALA A 315 2.35 -7.08 -17.48
N GLU A 316 3.07 -8.04 -16.90
CA GLU A 316 3.39 -8.06 -15.48
C GLU A 316 4.21 -6.81 -15.07
N LEU A 317 5.24 -6.46 -15.86
CA LEU A 317 6.12 -5.34 -15.60
C LEU A 317 5.40 -3.98 -15.72
N GLU A 318 4.50 -3.80 -16.69
CA GLU A 318 3.75 -2.55 -16.92
C GLU A 318 3.00 -2.08 -15.68
N HIS A 319 2.44 -3.01 -14.89
CA HIS A 319 1.63 -2.74 -13.72
C HIS A 319 2.42 -2.79 -12.40
N THR A 320 3.71 -3.10 -12.45
CA THR A 320 4.53 -3.30 -11.26
C THR A 320 4.73 -2.01 -10.46
N SER A 321 4.55 -2.13 -9.17
CA SER A 321 4.72 -1.06 -8.17
C SER A 321 5.61 -1.55 -7.01
N PRO A 322 6.09 -0.65 -6.11
CA PRO A 322 6.84 -1.08 -4.94
C PRO A 322 6.12 -2.13 -4.08
N HIS A 323 4.79 -2.13 -4.09
CA HIS A 323 4.01 -3.09 -3.32
C HIS A 323 4.03 -4.50 -3.95
N TRP A 324 4.11 -4.57 -5.29
CA TRP A 324 4.29 -5.84 -6.00
C TRP A 324 5.57 -6.54 -5.59
N PHE A 325 6.69 -5.83 -5.43
CA PHE A 325 7.94 -6.42 -4.95
C PHE A 325 7.78 -7.11 -3.59
N ARG A 326 6.98 -6.52 -2.70
CA ARG A 326 6.68 -7.14 -1.41
C ARG A 326 5.80 -8.38 -1.54
N HIS A 327 4.79 -8.35 -2.41
CA HIS A 327 3.96 -9.53 -2.72
C HIS A 327 4.81 -10.63 -3.34
N THR A 328 5.63 -10.28 -4.33
CA THR A 328 6.58 -11.18 -4.99
C THR A 328 7.56 -11.80 -3.98
N SER A 329 8.16 -10.99 -3.11
CA SER A 329 9.04 -11.48 -2.04
C SER A 329 8.34 -12.53 -1.16
N ALA A 330 7.12 -12.23 -0.73
CA ALA A 330 6.33 -13.13 0.11
C ALA A 330 5.99 -14.44 -0.59
N THR A 331 5.54 -14.37 -1.85
CA THR A 331 5.15 -15.55 -2.64
C THR A 331 6.36 -16.41 -2.98
N HIS A 332 7.44 -15.81 -3.50
CA HIS A 332 8.64 -16.55 -3.86
C HIS A 332 9.33 -17.23 -2.66
N ARG A 333 9.25 -16.63 -1.46
CA ARG A 333 9.72 -17.30 -0.23
C ARG A 333 8.89 -18.54 0.08
N GLN A 334 7.57 -18.48 -0.07
CA GLN A 334 6.70 -19.63 0.15
C GLN A 334 6.90 -20.72 -0.93
N GLU A 335 7.11 -20.34 -2.18
CA GLU A 335 7.48 -21.26 -3.27
C GLU A 335 8.80 -21.96 -2.99
N ALA A 336 9.76 -21.24 -2.44
CA ALA A 336 11.06 -21.78 -2.01
C ALA A 336 10.99 -22.62 -0.72
N GLY A 337 9.79 -22.82 -0.12
CA GLY A 337 9.62 -23.63 1.06
C GLY A 337 9.91 -22.94 2.40
N ALA A 338 10.02 -21.59 2.42
CA ALA A 338 10.20 -20.86 3.67
C ALA A 338 9.03 -21.09 4.64
N ARG A 339 9.34 -21.20 5.93
CA ARG A 339 8.30 -21.34 6.97
C ARG A 339 7.42 -20.09 7.00
N LEU A 340 6.12 -20.30 7.19
CA LEU A 340 5.13 -19.22 7.20
C LEU A 340 5.43 -18.19 8.30
N GLU A 341 5.81 -18.67 9.48
CA GLU A 341 6.14 -17.86 10.65
C GLU A 341 7.35 -16.96 10.37
N THR A 342 8.41 -17.52 9.77
CA THR A 342 9.61 -16.77 9.39
C THR A 342 9.26 -15.67 8.37
N THR A 343 8.50 -16.00 7.34
CA THR A 343 8.03 -15.03 6.34
C THR A 343 7.18 -13.93 6.99
N GLN A 344 6.29 -14.30 7.92
CA GLN A 344 5.46 -13.35 8.66
C GLN A 344 6.30 -12.37 9.51
N GLN A 345 7.28 -12.89 10.23
CA GLN A 345 8.17 -12.10 11.09
C GLN A 345 9.00 -11.12 10.27
N GLU A 346 9.68 -11.57 9.22
CA GLU A 346 10.52 -10.72 8.38
C GLU A 346 9.72 -9.65 7.64
N LEU A 347 8.53 -10.00 7.13
CA LEU A 347 7.65 -9.02 6.51
C LEU A 347 6.96 -8.09 7.53
N GLY A 348 6.90 -8.47 8.80
CA GLY A 348 6.19 -7.70 9.84
C GLY A 348 4.69 -7.66 9.58
N HIS A 349 4.08 -8.82 9.28
CA HIS A 349 2.63 -8.97 9.19
C HIS A 349 2.05 -9.15 10.59
N VAL A 350 1.27 -8.16 11.05
CA VAL A 350 0.56 -8.25 12.33
C VAL A 350 -0.55 -9.31 12.27
N ASN A 351 -1.18 -9.47 11.09
CA ASN A 351 -2.25 -10.44 10.90
C ASN A 351 -1.74 -11.66 10.11
N PRO A 352 -1.79 -12.87 10.70
CA PRO A 352 -1.42 -14.10 10.01
C PRO A 352 -2.20 -14.36 8.71
N LYS A 353 -3.46 -13.93 8.64
CA LYS A 353 -4.30 -14.06 7.43
C LYS A 353 -3.63 -13.48 6.18
N THR A 354 -2.85 -12.40 6.34
CA THR A 354 -2.12 -11.78 5.23
C THR A 354 -1.05 -12.71 4.67
N THR A 355 -0.31 -13.42 5.53
CA THR A 355 0.74 -14.35 5.11
C THR A 355 0.14 -15.66 4.57
N LEU A 356 -0.98 -16.15 5.15
CA LEU A 356 -1.71 -17.32 4.66
C LEU A 356 -2.19 -17.17 3.20
N ARG A 357 -2.51 -15.96 2.76
CA ARG A 357 -2.88 -15.70 1.35
C ARG A 357 -1.74 -16.07 0.39
N TYR A 358 -0.49 -15.74 0.72
CA TYR A 358 0.68 -16.10 -0.10
C TYR A 358 0.95 -17.61 -0.08
N ALA A 359 0.77 -18.26 1.06
CA ALA A 359 0.90 -19.71 1.16
C ALA A 359 -0.12 -20.44 0.28
N LYS A 360 -1.37 -19.95 0.18
CA LYS A 360 -2.40 -20.49 -0.72
C LYS A 360 -2.01 -20.32 -2.20
N ILE A 361 -1.48 -19.15 -2.58
CA ILE A 361 -1.01 -18.90 -3.96
C ILE A 361 0.12 -19.86 -4.32
N ALA A 362 1.12 -19.99 -3.45
CA ALA A 362 2.24 -20.91 -3.67
C ALA A 362 1.80 -22.40 -3.70
N ALA A 363 0.80 -22.79 -2.91
CA ALA A 363 0.26 -24.13 -2.94
C ALA A 363 -0.49 -24.44 -4.24
N ARG A 364 -1.23 -23.45 -4.77
CA ARG A 364 -1.93 -23.57 -6.06
C ARG A 364 -0.94 -23.72 -7.21
N ALA A 365 0.08 -22.88 -7.28
CA ALA A 365 1.13 -22.96 -8.30
C ALA A 365 1.83 -24.33 -8.28
N ARG A 366 2.19 -24.84 -7.10
CA ARG A 366 2.80 -26.17 -6.97
C ARG A 366 1.90 -27.28 -7.46
N ARG A 367 0.60 -27.20 -7.22
CA ARG A 367 -0.37 -28.19 -7.70
C ARG A 367 -0.51 -28.16 -9.21
N GLU A 368 -0.61 -26.97 -9.80
CA GLU A 368 -0.66 -26.78 -11.26
C GLU A 368 0.60 -27.31 -11.96
N ASP A 369 1.78 -27.12 -11.36
CA ASP A 369 3.03 -27.67 -11.86
C ASP A 369 3.08 -29.20 -11.76
N ALA A 370 2.59 -29.78 -10.66
CA ALA A 370 2.49 -31.22 -10.49
C ALA A 370 1.51 -31.86 -11.50
N GLU A 371 0.40 -31.21 -11.76
CA GLU A 371 -0.58 -31.68 -12.76
C GLU A 371 -0.02 -31.58 -14.19
N ARG A 372 0.71 -30.50 -14.53
CA ARG A 372 1.43 -30.40 -15.82
C ARG A 372 2.48 -31.50 -15.99
N PHE A 373 3.26 -31.76 -14.95
CA PHE A 373 4.24 -32.84 -14.97
C PHE A 373 3.57 -34.22 -15.15
N ALA A 374 2.48 -34.49 -14.45
CA ALA A 374 1.74 -35.75 -14.57
C ALA A 374 1.15 -35.92 -16.00
N SER A 375 0.61 -34.85 -16.58
CA SER A 375 0.08 -34.86 -17.94
C SER A 375 1.17 -35.11 -18.99
N ALA A 376 2.33 -34.44 -18.88
CA ALA A 376 3.47 -34.64 -19.76
C ALA A 376 4.02 -36.08 -19.66
N ALA A 377 4.09 -36.64 -18.44
CA ALA A 377 4.52 -38.03 -18.24
C ALA A 377 3.53 -39.06 -18.82
N ALA A 378 2.24 -38.77 -18.82
CA ALA A 378 1.22 -39.61 -19.44
C ALA A 378 1.33 -39.60 -20.97
N THR A 379 1.51 -38.44 -21.59
CA THR A 379 1.71 -38.32 -23.07
C THR A 379 2.94 -39.08 -23.53
N TYR A 380 4.04 -39.00 -22.80
CA TYR A 380 5.29 -39.74 -23.13
C TYR A 380 5.14 -41.26 -23.04
N ARG A 381 4.20 -41.79 -22.23
CA ARG A 381 3.89 -43.23 -22.22
C ARG A 381 3.08 -43.67 -23.43
N GLN A 382 2.11 -42.86 -23.87
CA GLN A 382 1.28 -43.17 -25.04
C GLN A 382 2.12 -43.20 -26.32
N GLU A 383 3.06 -42.26 -26.49
CA GLU A 383 3.96 -42.23 -27.67
C GLU A 383 4.98 -43.38 -27.72
N LYS A 384 5.13 -44.19 -26.66
CA LYS A 384 5.98 -45.40 -26.68
C LYS A 384 5.24 -46.71 -26.81
N GLU A 385 3.92 -46.68 -26.67
CA GLU A 385 3.04 -47.86 -26.85
C GLU A 385 2.41 -47.96 -28.27
N ASP A 386 2.49 -46.86 -29.06
CA ASP A 386 2.21 -46.81 -30.50
C ASP A 386 3.53 -46.96 -31.29
#